data_354fd13a33237901eb9f8dc2b3bbd62a
#
_entry.id   354fd13a33237901eb9f8dc2b3bbd62a
#
_cell.length_a   1.000
_cell.length_b   1.000
_cell.length_c   1.000
_cell.angle_alpha   90.00
_cell.angle_beta   90.00
_cell.angle_gamma   90.00
#
_symmetry.space_group_name_H-M   'P 1'
#
loop_
_entity.id
_entity.type
_entity.pdbx_description
1 polymer ?
#
loop_
_entity_poly.entity_id
_entity_poly.type
_entity_poly.pdbx_seq_one_letter_code
_entity_poly.pdbx_strand_id
1 'polypeptide(L)'
;MLVAASAQHQLSAAVWPARLGAWRGGQQGNELWQVTADDAGTPHDARTLLLGNGGVRHDRSIDAVEGATGGAPVTVRLLTNIGRLWTGSEIWSNAAILTHNDRIAWVGRASELPASLPGVVEDIVDVDSVENLGGGLVTPGLIDAHTHPVYAGNRWAELAMVAGGSSPNEIAAAGGGMASTVTVTRGTDPWTLCNGVRARLREWLRSGCTTIEAKTGYHLTRDGELADVRMLRSLEGEPGMPRVHVTFLAAHAVPPEYFGRRHDYIDAVGTWCSDAAAVGADSVDVYCEEGRFTEREARWILSAGRAAGLLPRVHACGETRTGAARLAAELGCASADVLHEAGDEDVAALARAGVAAVVCPGTSLQVGKQPPVRALLDKGVPVALGSDHTPGGNGITSMPLVIALAVSQFGLSVAEALRAATLGGAQALRAPDRGGMVRGRFADIVLWDADHEGAFAWSYGLKPSRVWLGGEPVALT
;
A
#
# COMPACT_ATOMS: atom_id res chain seq x y z
N MET A 1 -53.86 5.08 -39.48
CA MET A 1 -54.09 3.63 -39.27
C MET A 1 -52.83 3.04 -38.74
N LEU A 2 -52.93 2.38 -37.54
CA LEU A 2 -51.90 1.59 -36.78
C LEU A 2 -50.88 2.43 -36.02
N VAL A 3 -51.13 2.78 -34.82
CA VAL A 3 -51.01 2.30 -33.43
C VAL A 3 -49.61 1.73 -33.12
N ALA A 4 -48.83 2.57 -32.42
CA ALA A 4 -47.62 2.22 -31.72
C ALA A 4 -47.97 1.79 -30.29
N ALA A 5 -47.57 0.60 -29.88
CA ALA A 5 -47.66 0.13 -28.49
C ALA A 5 -46.32 0.31 -27.78
N SER A 6 -46.33 1.13 -26.74
CA SER A 6 -45.23 1.27 -25.77
C SER A 6 -45.31 0.13 -24.74
N ALA A 7 -44.25 -0.64 -24.60
CA ALA A 7 -44.09 -1.57 -23.50
C ALA A 7 -43.18 -0.95 -22.42
N GLN A 8 -43.81 -0.49 -21.34
CA GLN A 8 -43.11 -0.17 -20.09
C GLN A 8 -42.81 -1.47 -19.33
N HIS A 9 -41.54 -1.79 -19.13
CA HIS A 9 -41.14 -2.80 -18.17
C HIS A 9 -40.91 -2.13 -16.81
N GLN A 10 -41.84 -2.37 -15.90
CA GLN A 10 -41.65 -2.16 -14.47
C GLN A 10 -40.75 -3.28 -13.92
N LEU A 11 -39.59 -2.92 -13.42
CA LEU A 11 -38.79 -3.78 -12.55
C LEU A 11 -39.28 -3.63 -11.13
N SER A 12 -39.87 -4.69 -10.59
CA SER A 12 -40.30 -4.80 -9.19
C SER A 12 -39.07 -4.96 -8.30
N ALA A 13 -38.97 -4.06 -7.32
CA ALA A 13 -38.04 -4.19 -6.20
C ALA A 13 -38.43 -5.38 -5.32
N ALA A 14 -37.55 -6.36 -5.22
CA ALA A 14 -37.66 -7.45 -4.24
C ALA A 14 -37.23 -6.93 -2.85
N VAL A 15 -38.21 -6.70 -2.00
CA VAL A 15 -38.01 -6.41 -0.58
C VAL A 15 -37.75 -7.72 0.16
N TRP A 16 -36.61 -7.83 0.82
CA TRP A 16 -36.31 -8.93 1.73
C TRP A 16 -36.93 -8.63 3.12
N PRO A 17 -37.70 -9.53 3.71
CA PRO A 17 -38.25 -9.30 5.04
C PRO A 17 -37.19 -9.57 6.13
N ALA A 18 -36.90 -8.56 6.92
CA ALA A 18 -36.17 -8.70 8.17
C ALA A 18 -37.01 -9.51 9.19
N ARG A 19 -36.55 -10.67 9.62
CA ARG A 19 -37.05 -11.37 10.82
C ARG A 19 -36.03 -11.18 11.94
N LEU A 20 -36.29 -10.21 12.80
CA LEU A 20 -35.68 -10.12 14.12
C LEU A 20 -36.42 -11.06 15.07
N GLY A 21 -35.81 -12.18 15.43
CA GLY A 21 -36.23 -13.01 16.55
C GLY A 21 -35.70 -12.42 17.84
N ALA A 22 -36.61 -12.04 18.73
CA ALA A 22 -36.31 -11.57 20.09
C ALA A 22 -35.64 -12.66 20.92
N TRP A 23 -34.45 -12.41 21.41
CA TRP A 23 -33.77 -13.22 22.42
C TRP A 23 -34.11 -12.66 23.81
N ARG A 24 -34.84 -13.49 24.62
CA ARG A 24 -35.09 -13.19 26.04
C ARG A 24 -33.91 -13.70 26.85
N GLY A 25 -33.43 -12.86 27.78
CA GLY A 25 -32.34 -13.17 28.67
C GLY A 25 -32.65 -14.29 29.68
N GLY A 26 -31.63 -15.03 30.03
CA GLY A 26 -31.54 -15.91 31.19
C GLY A 26 -30.21 -15.63 31.87
N GLN A 27 -30.32 -15.20 33.13
CA GLN A 27 -29.20 -15.08 34.08
C GLN A 27 -28.72 -16.48 34.50
N GLN A 28 -27.41 -16.68 34.61
CA GLN A 28 -26.67 -17.18 35.77
C GLN A 28 -25.29 -17.72 35.39
N GLY A 29 -24.30 -17.44 36.24
CA GLY A 29 -23.09 -18.24 36.40
C GLY A 29 -21.78 -17.49 36.31
N ASN A 30 -21.35 -16.81 37.40
CA ASN A 30 -19.95 -16.44 37.64
C ASN A 30 -19.11 -17.72 37.77
N GLU A 31 -18.10 -17.87 36.96
CA GLU A 31 -16.93 -18.69 37.30
C GLU A 31 -15.64 -17.90 37.03
N LEU A 32 -14.99 -17.55 38.13
CA LEU A 32 -13.64 -17.04 38.24
C LEU A 32 -12.65 -18.18 37.92
N TRP A 33 -11.83 -17.97 36.90
CA TRP A 33 -10.60 -18.77 36.74
C TRP A 33 -9.44 -17.98 37.36
N GLN A 34 -9.00 -18.45 38.53
CA GLN A 34 -7.71 -18.07 39.10
C GLN A 34 -6.61 -18.83 38.38
N VAL A 35 -5.64 -18.08 37.82
CA VAL A 35 -4.34 -18.64 37.42
C VAL A 35 -3.34 -18.33 38.53
N THR A 36 -2.90 -19.38 39.18
CA THR A 36 -1.82 -19.34 40.19
C THR A 36 -0.47 -19.07 39.51
N ALA A 37 0.25 -18.15 40.07
CA ALA A 37 1.68 -17.92 39.77
C ALA A 37 2.54 -18.91 40.58
N ASP A 38 3.55 -19.47 39.91
CA ASP A 38 4.80 -20.00 40.45
C ASP A 38 5.69 -20.24 39.22
N ASP A 39 6.90 -19.80 39.05
CA ASP A 39 8.10 -19.82 39.85
C ASP A 39 9.16 -18.86 39.29
N ALA A 40 9.97 -18.37 40.20
CA ALA A 40 11.01 -17.40 40.05
C ALA A 40 12.25 -17.91 39.29
N GLY A 41 12.87 -17.03 38.49
CA GLY A 41 14.23 -17.13 37.98
C GLY A 41 14.86 -15.75 37.83
N THR A 42 15.85 -15.49 38.66
CA THR A 42 16.57 -14.23 38.92
C THR A 42 17.35 -13.65 37.74
N PRO A 43 17.66 -12.35 37.74
CA PRO A 43 18.23 -11.61 36.63
C PRO A 43 19.77 -11.60 36.62
N HIS A 44 20.37 -11.57 35.44
CA HIS A 44 21.78 -11.24 35.29
C HIS A 44 22.00 -10.00 34.41
N ASP A 45 22.54 -8.99 35.09
CA ASP A 45 23.46 -7.94 34.69
C ASP A 45 23.24 -7.10 33.42
N ALA A 46 22.82 -5.88 33.72
CA ALA A 46 23.06 -4.69 32.92
C ALA A 46 24.58 -4.37 32.85
N ARG A 47 25.17 -4.21 31.69
CA ARG A 47 26.43 -3.50 31.48
C ARG A 47 26.22 -2.24 30.66
N THR A 48 26.28 -1.16 31.39
CA THR A 48 26.51 0.22 30.95
C THR A 48 27.70 0.30 30.01
N LEU A 49 27.57 0.89 28.84
CA LEU A 49 28.69 1.39 28.04
C LEU A 49 28.58 2.92 27.90
N LEU A 50 29.48 3.56 28.58
CA LEU A 50 29.72 5.00 28.60
C LEU A 50 30.31 5.50 27.28
N LEU A 51 29.84 6.68 26.89
CA LEU A 51 30.38 7.53 25.84
C LEU A 51 31.83 7.95 26.14
N GLY A 52 32.70 7.78 25.15
CA GLY A 52 34.04 8.37 25.16
C GLY A 52 34.27 9.20 23.91
N ASN A 53 34.38 10.51 24.10
CA ASN A 53 34.89 11.48 23.12
C ASN A 53 36.39 11.30 22.92
N GLY A 54 36.88 11.45 21.70
CA GLY A 54 38.30 11.70 21.48
C GLY A 54 38.84 11.56 20.08
N GLY A 55 38.97 12.66 19.34
CA GLY A 55 40.25 13.06 18.72
C GLY A 55 40.76 12.37 17.47
N VAL A 56 40.71 13.13 16.39
CA VAL A 56 41.42 12.99 15.09
C VAL A 56 42.94 12.78 15.27
N ARG A 57 43.53 11.83 14.48
CA ARG A 57 44.81 12.01 13.74
C ARG A 57 44.93 11.02 12.58
N HIS A 58 45.28 11.59 11.42
CA HIS A 58 45.79 10.88 10.26
C HIS A 58 47.10 10.16 10.55
N ASP A 59 47.26 8.93 10.07
CA ASP A 59 48.49 8.53 9.40
C ASP A 59 48.25 7.40 8.39
N ARG A 60 48.99 7.47 7.29
CA ARG A 60 48.91 6.54 6.13
C ARG A 60 49.95 5.44 6.34
N SER A 61 49.55 4.21 6.21
CA SER A 61 50.40 3.17 5.69
C SER A 61 49.55 2.17 4.88
N ILE A 62 49.92 2.06 3.62
CA ILE A 62 49.33 1.15 2.64
C ILE A 62 50.03 -0.19 2.84
N ASP A 63 49.34 -1.17 3.40
CA ASP A 63 49.67 -2.56 3.26
C ASP A 63 48.55 -3.26 2.52
N ALA A 64 48.90 -3.80 1.34
CA ALA A 64 48.04 -4.57 0.49
C ALA A 64 47.59 -5.85 1.23
N VAL A 65 46.31 -5.85 1.65
CA VAL A 65 45.61 -7.09 1.97
C VAL A 65 44.79 -7.46 0.72
N GLU A 66 45.20 -8.49 0.04
CA GLU A 66 44.33 -9.20 -0.90
C GLU A 66 43.10 -9.68 -0.11
N GLY A 67 42.06 -8.86 -0.11
CA GLY A 67 40.76 -9.13 0.50
C GLY A 67 39.84 -9.75 -0.53
N ALA A 68 39.45 -10.97 -0.29
CA ALA A 68 38.37 -11.67 -0.97
C ALA A 68 37.16 -10.74 -1.11
N THR A 69 36.82 -10.38 -2.32
CA THR A 69 35.54 -9.78 -2.69
C THR A 69 34.49 -10.89 -2.62
N GLY A 70 34.06 -11.22 -1.42
CA GLY A 70 32.90 -12.10 -1.18
C GLY A 70 31.62 -11.34 -1.52
N GLY A 71 31.33 -11.18 -2.82
CA GLY A 71 29.98 -10.85 -3.26
C GLY A 71 29.04 -11.96 -2.79
N ALA A 72 27.79 -11.59 -2.40
CA ALA A 72 26.77 -12.58 -2.15
C ALA A 72 26.72 -13.57 -3.34
N PRO A 73 26.53 -14.89 -3.12
CA PRO A 73 26.49 -15.84 -4.20
C PRO A 73 25.41 -15.44 -5.21
N VAL A 74 25.79 -15.44 -6.47
CA VAL A 74 24.87 -15.21 -7.59
C VAL A 74 23.82 -16.32 -7.58
N THR A 75 22.54 -15.97 -7.57
CA THR A 75 21.45 -16.95 -7.59
C THR A 75 20.70 -16.88 -8.91
N VAL A 76 20.67 -18.00 -9.63
CA VAL A 76 19.93 -18.15 -10.89
C VAL A 76 18.83 -19.20 -10.71
N ARG A 77 17.55 -18.80 -10.86
CA ARG A 77 16.39 -19.70 -10.73
C ARG A 77 15.59 -19.75 -12.01
N LEU A 78 15.19 -20.94 -12.40
CA LEU A 78 14.27 -21.16 -13.50
C LEU A 78 12.93 -21.66 -12.97
N LEU A 79 11.89 -20.85 -13.12
CA LEU A 79 10.50 -21.18 -12.78
C LEU A 79 9.82 -21.69 -14.04
N THR A 80 9.33 -22.93 -14.01
CA THR A 80 8.75 -23.64 -15.15
C THR A 80 7.33 -24.11 -14.89
N ASN A 81 6.66 -24.62 -15.95
CA ASN A 81 5.30 -25.12 -15.86
C ASN A 81 4.34 -24.10 -15.24
N ILE A 82 4.41 -22.88 -15.76
CA ILE A 82 3.47 -21.79 -15.42
C ILE A 82 2.29 -21.93 -16.38
N GLY A 83 1.13 -22.36 -15.88
CA GLY A 83 -0.05 -22.57 -16.71
C GLY A 83 -0.59 -21.26 -17.27
N ARG A 84 -0.68 -20.23 -16.44
CA ARG A 84 -1.11 -18.88 -16.80
C ARG A 84 -0.21 -17.82 -16.13
N LEU A 85 0.35 -16.93 -16.94
CA LEU A 85 1.19 -15.83 -16.50
C LEU A 85 0.55 -14.49 -16.82
N TRP A 86 0.18 -13.71 -15.81
CA TRP A 86 -0.13 -12.30 -15.98
C TRP A 86 1.16 -11.50 -16.14
N THR A 87 1.38 -10.90 -17.31
CA THR A 87 2.63 -10.15 -17.58
C THR A 87 2.62 -8.73 -16.99
N GLY A 88 1.46 -8.26 -16.56
CA GLY A 88 1.16 -6.88 -16.20
C GLY A 88 0.21 -6.22 -17.23
N SER A 89 0.11 -6.78 -18.44
CA SER A 89 -0.74 -6.27 -19.51
C SER A 89 -1.61 -7.33 -20.18
N GLU A 90 -1.17 -8.59 -20.19
CA GLU A 90 -1.85 -9.71 -20.86
C GLU A 90 -1.55 -11.04 -20.15
N ILE A 91 -2.31 -12.08 -20.53
CA ILE A 91 -2.10 -13.44 -20.04
C ILE A 91 -1.34 -14.27 -21.10
N TRP A 92 -0.26 -14.91 -20.69
CA TRP A 92 0.42 -15.95 -21.47
C TRP A 92 0.12 -17.32 -20.89
N SER A 93 -0.08 -18.31 -21.78
CA SER A 93 -0.23 -19.71 -21.38
C SER A 93 1.12 -20.44 -21.54
N ASN A 94 1.39 -21.41 -20.66
CA ASN A 94 2.57 -22.26 -20.72
C ASN A 94 3.87 -21.42 -20.76
N ALA A 95 4.10 -20.64 -19.71
CA ALA A 95 5.25 -19.74 -19.60
C ALA A 95 6.36 -20.28 -18.71
N ALA A 96 7.53 -19.64 -18.80
CA ALA A 96 8.65 -19.81 -17.88
C ALA A 96 9.30 -18.46 -17.57
N ILE A 97 9.97 -18.38 -16.42
CA ILE A 97 10.69 -17.19 -15.94
C ILE A 97 12.07 -17.62 -15.47
N LEU A 98 13.10 -16.90 -15.93
CA LEU A 98 14.46 -17.01 -15.42
C LEU A 98 14.76 -15.77 -14.57
N THR A 99 15.21 -15.95 -13.34
CA THR A 99 15.70 -14.87 -12.49
C THR A 99 17.21 -14.94 -12.36
N HIS A 100 17.85 -13.79 -12.20
CA HIS A 100 19.25 -13.64 -11.89
C HIS A 100 19.38 -12.64 -10.75
N ASN A 101 19.76 -13.12 -9.57
CA ASN A 101 19.68 -12.37 -8.34
C ASN A 101 18.26 -11.80 -8.12
N ASP A 102 18.16 -10.50 -7.90
CA ASP A 102 16.89 -9.80 -7.63
C ASP A 102 16.09 -9.40 -8.91
N ARG A 103 16.55 -9.79 -10.10
CA ARG A 103 15.99 -9.35 -11.38
C ARG A 103 15.48 -10.50 -12.26
N ILE A 104 14.46 -10.17 -13.07
CA ILE A 104 14.02 -11.05 -14.15
C ILE A 104 15.07 -10.98 -15.26
N ALA A 105 15.73 -12.10 -15.53
CA ALA A 105 16.72 -12.22 -16.60
C ALA A 105 16.06 -12.54 -17.94
N TRP A 106 15.02 -13.40 -17.92
CA TRP A 106 14.24 -13.74 -19.10
C TRP A 106 12.81 -14.14 -18.68
N VAL A 107 11.84 -13.90 -19.56
CA VAL A 107 10.46 -14.37 -19.42
C VAL A 107 9.88 -14.58 -20.80
N GLY A 108 9.14 -15.67 -21.00
CA GLY A 108 8.54 -16.02 -22.29
C GLY A 108 7.69 -17.27 -22.22
N ARG A 109 7.21 -17.74 -23.37
CA ARG A 109 6.55 -19.04 -23.48
C ARG A 109 7.56 -20.15 -23.28
N ALA A 110 7.20 -21.23 -22.61
CA ALA A 110 8.11 -22.34 -22.34
C ALA A 110 8.77 -22.93 -23.61
N SER A 111 8.05 -22.88 -24.74
CA SER A 111 8.58 -23.30 -26.06
C SER A 111 9.66 -22.38 -26.63
N GLU A 112 9.78 -21.16 -26.10
CA GLU A 112 10.74 -20.15 -26.51
C GLU A 112 11.96 -20.12 -25.61
N LEU A 113 11.98 -20.98 -24.55
CA LEU A 113 13.10 -21.08 -23.65
C LEU A 113 14.34 -21.53 -24.43
N PRO A 114 15.42 -20.73 -24.46
CA PRO A 114 16.62 -21.08 -25.20
C PRO A 114 17.22 -22.40 -24.71
N ALA A 115 17.68 -23.23 -25.66
CA ALA A 115 18.33 -24.50 -25.36
C ALA A 115 19.65 -24.33 -24.59
N SER A 116 20.23 -23.14 -24.62
CA SER A 116 21.44 -22.76 -23.88
C SER A 116 21.19 -21.46 -23.17
N LEU A 117 21.05 -21.48 -21.85
CA LEU A 117 20.84 -20.30 -20.99
C LEU A 117 22.03 -19.32 -21.01
N PRO A 118 23.30 -19.73 -21.15
CA PRO A 118 24.43 -18.80 -21.35
C PRO A 118 24.28 -17.86 -22.56
N GLY A 119 23.46 -18.19 -23.55
CA GLY A 119 23.13 -17.29 -24.68
C GLY A 119 22.05 -16.25 -24.39
N VAL A 120 21.40 -16.30 -23.23
CA VAL A 120 20.32 -15.37 -22.85
C VAL A 120 20.84 -14.20 -22.01
N VAL A 121 21.80 -14.47 -21.13
CA VAL A 121 22.47 -13.49 -20.27
C VAL A 121 23.96 -13.86 -20.26
N GLU A 122 24.82 -12.93 -20.62
CA GLU A 122 26.27 -13.16 -20.82
C GLU A 122 26.96 -13.74 -19.58
N ASP A 123 26.43 -13.46 -18.38
CA ASP A 123 27.00 -13.84 -17.09
C ASP A 123 26.39 -15.12 -16.46
N ILE A 124 25.40 -15.76 -17.11
CA ILE A 124 24.79 -17.00 -16.57
C ILE A 124 25.55 -18.20 -17.11
N VAL A 125 26.30 -18.84 -16.21
CA VAL A 125 27.05 -20.08 -16.50
C VAL A 125 26.24 -21.34 -16.24
N ASP A 126 25.37 -21.30 -15.19
CA ASP A 126 24.54 -22.43 -14.78
C ASP A 126 23.26 -21.95 -14.06
N VAL A 127 22.28 -22.82 -13.87
CA VAL A 127 21.04 -22.59 -13.14
C VAL A 127 21.13 -23.30 -11.79
N ASP A 128 21.06 -22.53 -10.70
CA ASP A 128 21.17 -23.08 -9.33
C ASP A 128 19.95 -23.92 -8.96
N SER A 129 18.77 -23.54 -9.46
CA SER A 129 17.54 -24.28 -9.18
C SER A 129 16.51 -24.20 -10.31
N VAL A 130 15.81 -25.33 -10.52
CA VAL A 130 14.66 -25.41 -11.43
C VAL A 130 13.43 -25.76 -10.59
N GLU A 131 12.43 -24.88 -10.62
CA GLU A 131 11.20 -25.06 -9.86
C GLU A 131 10.00 -25.25 -10.80
N ASN A 132 9.27 -26.35 -10.60
CA ASN A 132 8.02 -26.62 -11.31
C ASN A 132 6.83 -26.02 -10.54
N LEU A 133 6.09 -25.11 -11.16
CA LEU A 133 4.98 -24.40 -10.53
C LEU A 133 3.60 -25.07 -10.74
N GLY A 134 3.58 -26.33 -11.24
CA GLY A 134 2.40 -27.18 -11.23
C GLY A 134 1.26 -26.73 -12.15
N GLY A 135 1.50 -25.85 -13.11
CA GLY A 135 0.46 -25.29 -13.99
C GLY A 135 -0.34 -24.15 -13.36
N GLY A 136 0.08 -23.62 -12.22
CA GLY A 136 -0.63 -22.55 -11.51
C GLY A 136 -0.61 -21.20 -12.20
N LEU A 137 -1.42 -20.27 -11.65
CA LEU A 137 -1.46 -18.87 -12.04
C LEU A 137 -0.30 -18.10 -11.39
N VAL A 138 0.45 -17.39 -12.19
CA VAL A 138 1.55 -16.51 -11.72
C VAL A 138 1.29 -15.07 -12.11
N THR A 139 1.61 -14.15 -11.19
CA THR A 139 1.57 -12.69 -11.44
C THR A 139 2.85 -12.03 -10.96
N PRO A 140 3.16 -10.81 -11.42
CA PRO A 140 4.06 -9.92 -10.67
C PRO A 140 3.53 -9.75 -9.25
N GLY A 141 4.41 -9.42 -8.31
CA GLY A 141 3.98 -8.99 -6.99
C GLY A 141 2.96 -7.86 -7.08
N LEU A 142 1.88 -7.95 -6.31
CA LEU A 142 0.87 -6.91 -6.25
C LEU A 142 1.42 -5.66 -5.56
N ILE A 143 0.84 -4.51 -5.90
CA ILE A 143 1.22 -3.20 -5.38
C ILE A 143 0.01 -2.54 -4.75
N ASP A 144 0.13 -2.17 -3.47
CA ASP A 144 -0.85 -1.33 -2.78
C ASP A 144 -0.38 0.12 -2.83
N ALA A 145 -1.10 0.97 -3.56
CA ALA A 145 -0.65 2.31 -3.89
C ALA A 145 -1.09 3.40 -2.87
N HIS A 146 -1.79 3.02 -1.78
CA HIS A 146 -2.27 3.96 -0.77
C HIS A 146 -2.58 3.25 0.56
N THR A 147 -1.75 3.44 1.58
CA THR A 147 -1.95 2.84 2.91
C THR A 147 -1.46 3.73 4.06
N HIS A 148 -2.02 3.53 5.27
CA HIS A 148 -1.62 4.21 6.49
C HIS A 148 -1.17 3.21 7.57
N PRO A 149 -0.04 2.51 7.44
CA PRO A 149 0.34 1.44 8.36
C PRO A 149 0.89 1.93 9.69
N VAL A 150 1.26 3.23 9.80
CA VAL A 150 1.97 3.76 10.98
C VAL A 150 0.97 4.36 11.97
N TYR A 151 0.44 3.51 12.85
CA TYR A 151 -0.42 3.92 13.96
C TYR A 151 -0.39 2.90 15.10
N ALA A 152 -0.81 3.34 16.29
CA ALA A 152 -1.07 2.47 17.43
C ALA A 152 -2.55 2.50 17.83
N GLY A 153 -2.98 1.46 18.54
CA GLY A 153 -4.37 1.28 18.96
C GLY A 153 -5.30 0.87 17.82
N ASN A 154 -6.59 0.99 18.09
CA ASN A 154 -7.66 0.75 17.12
C ASN A 154 -8.86 1.65 17.46
N ARG A 155 -9.78 1.75 16.52
CA ARG A 155 -11.01 2.54 16.66
C ARG A 155 -12.28 1.67 16.57
N TRP A 156 -12.18 0.39 16.95
CA TRP A 156 -13.29 -0.57 16.82
C TRP A 156 -14.54 -0.16 17.59
N ALA A 157 -14.39 0.53 18.71
CA ALA A 157 -15.52 1.04 19.49
C ALA A 157 -16.38 2.07 18.70
N GLU A 158 -15.77 2.75 17.73
CA GLU A 158 -16.48 3.72 16.87
C GLU A 158 -17.39 3.04 15.83
N LEU A 159 -17.14 1.77 15.49
CA LEU A 159 -17.93 1.06 14.47
C LEU A 159 -19.40 0.98 14.85
N ALA A 160 -19.73 0.83 16.14
CA ALA A 160 -21.12 0.85 16.62
C ALA A 160 -21.77 2.23 16.44
N MET A 161 -21.00 3.31 16.62
CA MET A 161 -21.48 4.68 16.42
C MET A 161 -21.72 4.94 14.93
N VAL A 162 -20.76 4.53 14.07
CA VAL A 162 -20.89 4.62 12.60
C VAL A 162 -22.12 3.85 12.12
N ALA A 163 -22.30 2.61 12.57
CA ALA A 163 -23.48 1.79 12.23
C ALA A 163 -24.79 2.39 12.76
N GLY A 164 -24.74 3.14 13.86
CA GLY A 164 -25.86 3.89 14.42
C GLY A 164 -26.15 5.21 13.71
N GLY A 165 -25.34 5.58 12.69
CA GLY A 165 -25.52 6.82 11.91
C GLY A 165 -24.89 8.06 12.55
N SER A 166 -23.99 7.89 13.54
CA SER A 166 -23.30 9.04 14.14
C SER A 166 -22.40 9.73 13.12
N SER A 167 -22.45 11.06 13.12
CA SER A 167 -21.59 11.89 12.29
C SER A 167 -20.13 11.88 12.78
N PRO A 168 -19.14 12.19 11.93
CA PRO A 168 -17.75 12.36 12.35
C PRO A 168 -17.55 13.34 13.51
N ASN A 169 -18.38 14.39 13.59
CA ASN A 169 -18.34 15.38 14.68
C ASN A 169 -18.82 14.79 16.01
N GLU A 170 -19.87 13.96 15.98
CA GLU A 170 -20.36 13.27 17.18
C GLU A 170 -19.35 12.24 17.68
N ILE A 171 -18.71 11.50 16.78
CA ILE A 171 -17.62 10.57 17.10
C ILE A 171 -16.44 11.34 17.72
N ALA A 172 -16.04 12.46 17.15
CA ALA A 172 -14.97 13.29 17.68
C ALA A 172 -15.31 13.88 19.04
N ALA A 173 -16.57 14.33 19.26
CA ALA A 173 -17.06 14.84 20.55
C ALA A 173 -17.07 13.75 21.63
N ALA A 174 -17.25 12.48 21.26
CA ALA A 174 -17.13 11.31 22.14
C ALA A 174 -15.68 10.89 22.41
N GLY A 175 -14.69 11.65 21.92
CA GLY A 175 -13.26 11.36 22.11
C GLY A 175 -12.66 10.39 21.08
N GLY A 176 -13.38 10.10 20.01
CA GLY A 176 -12.95 9.26 18.89
C GLY A 176 -12.30 10.06 17.76
N GLY A 177 -12.31 9.48 16.57
CA GLY A 177 -11.79 10.11 15.36
C GLY A 177 -10.26 10.10 15.27
N MET A 178 -9.75 10.90 14.34
CA MET A 178 -8.30 10.99 14.08
C MET A 178 -7.51 11.44 15.31
N ALA A 179 -8.06 12.34 16.12
CA ALA A 179 -7.40 12.84 17.34
C ALA A 179 -7.13 11.73 18.35
N SER A 180 -8.02 10.75 18.45
CA SER A 180 -7.84 9.55 19.27
C SER A 180 -6.64 8.74 18.79
N THR A 181 -6.53 8.46 17.49
CA THR A 181 -5.37 7.76 16.91
C THR A 181 -4.07 8.52 17.15
N VAL A 182 -4.07 9.84 16.94
CA VAL A 182 -2.88 10.69 17.21
C VAL A 182 -2.46 10.58 18.67
N THR A 183 -3.40 10.69 19.60
CA THR A 183 -3.12 10.60 21.05
C THR A 183 -2.50 9.26 21.40
N VAL A 184 -3.09 8.15 20.93
CA VAL A 184 -2.61 6.79 21.22
C VAL A 184 -1.24 6.56 20.57
N THR A 185 -1.06 6.98 19.31
CA THR A 185 0.22 6.79 18.60
C THR A 185 1.36 7.55 19.29
N ARG A 186 1.14 8.81 19.66
CA ARG A 186 2.11 9.63 20.39
C ARG A 186 2.43 9.06 21.80
N GLY A 187 1.46 8.41 22.43
CA GLY A 187 1.63 7.82 23.76
C GLY A 187 2.23 6.41 23.74
N THR A 188 2.38 5.80 22.57
CA THR A 188 2.91 4.44 22.43
C THR A 188 4.43 4.49 22.32
N ASP A 189 5.11 3.60 23.04
CA ASP A 189 6.57 3.50 22.94
C ASP A 189 7.00 3.05 21.54
N PRO A 190 8.20 3.48 21.07
CA PRO A 190 8.66 3.23 19.71
C PRO A 190 8.77 1.74 19.35
N TRP A 191 9.10 0.87 20.31
CA TRP A 191 9.23 -0.57 20.06
C TRP A 191 7.88 -1.23 19.80
N THR A 192 6.86 -0.90 20.60
CA THR A 192 5.49 -1.39 20.44
C THR A 192 4.89 -0.89 19.14
N LEU A 193 5.08 0.40 18.78
CA LEU A 193 4.64 0.95 17.51
C LEU A 193 5.29 0.23 16.33
N CYS A 194 6.61 0.06 16.36
CA CYS A 194 7.38 -0.63 15.32
C CYS A 194 6.91 -2.07 15.12
N ASN A 195 6.66 -2.82 16.20
CA ASN A 195 6.15 -4.18 16.11
C ASN A 195 4.74 -4.24 15.51
N GLY A 196 3.87 -3.28 15.84
CA GLY A 196 2.55 -3.16 15.22
C GLY A 196 2.63 -2.89 13.72
N VAL A 197 3.52 -1.99 13.29
CA VAL A 197 3.78 -1.71 11.87
C VAL A 197 4.35 -2.93 11.18
N ARG A 198 5.37 -3.57 11.77
CA ARG A 198 5.99 -4.80 11.24
C ARG A 198 4.96 -5.90 10.99
N ALA A 199 4.06 -6.13 11.94
CA ALA A 199 3.01 -7.13 11.81
C ALA A 199 2.09 -6.82 10.63
N ARG A 200 1.67 -5.55 10.46
CA ARG A 200 0.84 -5.12 9.33
C ARG A 200 1.55 -5.30 7.99
N LEU A 201 2.83 -4.91 7.87
CA LEU A 201 3.62 -5.08 6.65
C LEU A 201 3.71 -6.55 6.22
N ARG A 202 3.86 -7.46 7.16
CA ARG A 202 3.86 -8.91 6.88
C ARG A 202 2.53 -9.40 6.33
N GLU A 203 1.40 -8.87 6.80
CA GLU A 203 0.08 -9.24 6.26
C GLU A 203 -0.07 -8.86 4.78
N TRP A 204 0.44 -7.69 4.35
CA TRP A 204 0.48 -7.35 2.93
C TRP A 204 1.29 -8.36 2.13
N LEU A 205 2.50 -8.69 2.58
CA LEU A 205 3.34 -9.65 1.87
C LEU A 205 2.69 -11.04 1.82
N ARG A 206 2.04 -11.49 2.89
CA ARG A 206 1.26 -12.74 2.94
C ARG A 206 0.08 -12.74 1.99
N SER A 207 -0.42 -11.57 1.59
CA SER A 207 -1.48 -11.44 0.58
C SER A 207 -0.95 -11.40 -0.86
N GLY A 208 0.37 -11.54 -1.07
CA GLY A 208 1.01 -11.41 -2.38
C GLY A 208 1.31 -9.97 -2.79
N CYS A 209 1.17 -9.01 -1.88
CA CYS A 209 1.53 -7.62 -2.10
C CYS A 209 3.01 -7.42 -1.76
N THR A 210 3.85 -7.25 -2.77
CA THR A 210 5.31 -7.14 -2.61
C THR A 210 5.79 -5.70 -2.52
N THR A 211 4.95 -4.73 -2.83
CA THR A 211 5.25 -3.29 -2.70
C THR A 211 4.05 -2.57 -2.12
N ILE A 212 4.28 -1.74 -1.12
CA ILE A 212 3.26 -0.85 -0.56
C ILE A 212 3.72 0.60 -0.55
N GLU A 213 2.80 1.50 -0.70
CA GLU A 213 2.96 2.89 -0.33
C GLU A 213 2.54 3.05 1.12
N ALA A 214 3.44 3.51 1.98
CA ALA A 214 3.24 3.61 3.43
C ALA A 214 3.34 5.06 3.88
N LYS A 215 2.22 5.61 4.35
CA LYS A 215 2.12 6.98 4.84
C LYS A 215 2.46 7.06 6.33
N THR A 216 3.14 8.12 6.73
CA THR A 216 3.16 8.63 8.09
C THR A 216 1.85 9.38 8.39
N GLY A 217 1.76 10.26 9.39
CA GLY A 217 0.62 11.18 9.51
C GLY A 217 -0.23 11.02 10.77
N TYR A 218 0.27 10.30 11.77
CA TYR A 218 -0.40 10.20 13.08
C TYR A 218 0.44 10.72 14.25
N HIS A 219 1.68 11.14 14.03
CA HIS A 219 2.41 11.92 15.03
C HIS A 219 2.14 13.42 14.91
N LEU A 220 2.01 13.95 13.69
CA LEU A 220 1.75 15.36 13.39
C LEU A 220 2.74 16.32 14.05
N THR A 221 3.95 15.86 14.34
CA THR A 221 5.06 16.61 14.86
C THR A 221 6.31 16.29 14.03
N ARG A 222 7.23 17.25 13.89
CA ARG A 222 8.44 17.06 13.10
C ARG A 222 9.18 15.77 13.49
N ASP A 223 9.52 15.66 14.77
CA ASP A 223 10.38 14.57 15.25
C ASP A 223 9.67 13.21 15.16
N GLY A 224 8.36 13.16 15.43
CA GLY A 224 7.55 11.94 15.33
C GLY A 224 7.41 11.47 13.89
N GLU A 225 7.03 12.35 12.96
CA GLU A 225 6.87 12.00 11.54
C GLU A 225 8.22 11.56 10.92
N LEU A 226 9.33 12.21 11.26
CA LEU A 226 10.66 11.80 10.81
C LEU A 226 11.11 10.47 11.42
N ALA A 227 10.72 10.19 12.67
CA ALA A 227 10.96 8.88 13.29
C ALA A 227 10.18 7.78 12.57
N ASP A 228 8.94 8.05 12.15
CA ASP A 228 8.12 7.11 11.36
C ASP A 228 8.75 6.80 10.00
N VAL A 229 9.28 7.81 9.30
CA VAL A 229 10.01 7.59 8.04
C VAL A 229 11.22 6.67 8.25
N ARG A 230 12.05 6.94 9.27
CA ARG A 230 13.22 6.09 9.58
C ARG A 230 12.82 4.67 9.95
N MET A 231 11.73 4.51 10.73
CA MET A 231 11.19 3.19 11.10
C MET A 231 10.77 2.40 9.86
N LEU A 232 10.02 3.00 8.95
CA LEU A 232 9.59 2.33 7.70
C LEU A 232 10.78 1.90 6.86
N ARG A 233 11.82 2.74 6.73
CA ARG A 233 13.06 2.39 6.03
C ARG A 233 13.82 1.25 6.71
N SER A 234 13.88 1.24 8.03
CA SER A 234 14.49 0.14 8.78
C SER A 234 13.73 -1.17 8.58
N LEU A 235 12.38 -1.13 8.59
CA LEU A 235 11.56 -2.31 8.39
C LEU A 235 11.66 -2.88 6.97
N GLU A 236 11.75 -2.03 5.94
CA GLU A 236 11.95 -2.48 4.54
C GLU A 236 13.19 -3.36 4.39
N GLY A 237 14.27 -3.07 5.15
CA GLY A 237 15.50 -3.87 5.13
C GLY A 237 15.42 -5.22 5.86
N GLU A 238 14.33 -5.50 6.60
CA GLU A 238 14.19 -6.77 7.33
C GLU A 238 13.73 -7.90 6.40
N PRO A 239 14.22 -9.15 6.59
CA PRO A 239 13.71 -10.30 5.86
C PRO A 239 12.19 -10.49 6.00
N GLY A 240 11.53 -10.81 4.91
CA GLY A 240 10.08 -11.06 4.90
C GLY A 240 9.23 -9.79 5.03
N MET A 241 9.76 -8.64 4.63
CA MET A 241 9.02 -7.38 4.49
C MET A 241 8.81 -7.03 3.02
N PRO A 242 7.66 -6.41 2.65
CA PRO A 242 7.48 -5.86 1.31
C PRO A 242 8.42 -4.68 1.08
N ARG A 243 8.61 -4.30 -0.18
CA ARG A 243 9.22 -3.01 -0.53
C ARG A 243 8.30 -1.88 -0.09
N VAL A 244 8.87 -0.83 0.45
CA VAL A 244 8.10 0.28 1.02
C VAL A 244 8.40 1.58 0.26
N HIS A 245 7.38 2.16 -0.35
CA HIS A 245 7.41 3.54 -0.83
C HIS A 245 6.94 4.46 0.30
N VAL A 246 7.83 5.20 0.91
CA VAL A 246 7.52 5.99 2.12
C VAL A 246 6.97 7.36 1.75
N THR A 247 5.76 7.66 2.22
CA THR A 247 5.10 8.95 2.01
C THR A 247 5.02 9.76 3.31
N PHE A 248 5.65 10.93 3.31
CA PHE A 248 5.55 11.89 4.40
C PHE A 248 4.20 12.60 4.36
N LEU A 249 3.36 12.42 5.39
CA LEU A 249 2.00 12.96 5.47
C LEU A 249 1.76 13.76 6.77
N ALA A 250 2.67 14.65 7.15
CA ALA A 250 2.39 15.56 8.29
C ALA A 250 1.15 16.43 8.04
N ALA A 251 0.81 16.71 6.77
CA ALA A 251 -0.42 17.40 6.38
C ALA A 251 -1.67 16.49 6.34
N HIS A 252 -1.82 15.60 7.33
CA HIS A 252 -3.00 14.76 7.51
C HIS A 252 -4.08 15.46 8.35
N ALA A 253 -3.67 16.18 9.40
CA ALA A 253 -4.52 17.04 10.20
C ALA A 253 -3.69 18.15 10.86
N VAL A 254 -4.35 19.20 11.34
CA VAL A 254 -3.71 20.20 12.19
C VAL A 254 -3.82 19.73 13.65
N PRO A 255 -2.71 19.51 14.35
CA PRO A 255 -2.76 19.01 15.72
C PRO A 255 -3.19 20.09 16.72
N PRO A 256 -3.72 19.71 17.90
CA PRO A 256 -4.29 20.63 18.88
C PRO A 256 -3.36 21.76 19.31
N GLU A 257 -2.06 21.52 19.42
CA GLU A 257 -1.06 22.52 19.79
C GLU A 257 -0.92 23.68 18.81
N TYR A 258 -1.47 23.51 17.59
CA TYR A 258 -1.53 24.55 16.55
C TYR A 258 -2.94 25.12 16.35
N PHE A 259 -3.92 24.79 17.20
CA PHE A 259 -5.23 25.44 17.14
C PHE A 259 -5.09 26.94 17.37
N GLY A 260 -5.68 27.73 16.47
CA GLY A 260 -5.51 29.18 16.42
C GLY A 260 -4.21 29.69 15.77
N ARG A 261 -3.28 28.78 15.44
CA ARG A 261 -2.02 29.08 14.74
C ARG A 261 -1.82 28.16 13.53
N ARG A 262 -2.88 27.94 12.80
CA ARG A 262 -2.89 27.01 11.63
C ARG A 262 -1.81 27.33 10.60
N HIS A 263 -1.57 28.63 10.35
CA HIS A 263 -0.53 29.09 9.44
C HIS A 263 0.86 28.62 9.86
N ASP A 264 1.18 28.74 11.15
CA ASP A 264 2.48 28.30 11.67
C ASP A 264 2.71 26.81 11.42
N TYR A 265 1.64 26.01 11.52
CA TYR A 265 1.73 24.57 11.22
C TYR A 265 2.01 24.28 9.74
N ILE A 266 1.29 24.96 8.84
CA ILE A 266 1.45 24.79 7.40
C ILE A 266 2.87 25.17 6.97
N ASP A 267 3.38 26.30 7.47
CA ASP A 267 4.74 26.75 7.20
C ASP A 267 5.77 25.76 7.76
N ALA A 268 5.56 25.27 8.98
CA ALA A 268 6.41 24.26 9.60
C ALA A 268 6.45 22.97 8.76
N VAL A 269 5.30 22.41 8.36
CA VAL A 269 5.22 21.20 7.52
C VAL A 269 5.98 21.39 6.21
N GLY A 270 5.84 22.56 5.58
CA GLY A 270 6.60 22.89 4.36
C GLY A 270 8.12 22.82 4.58
N THR A 271 8.60 23.32 5.74
CA THR A 271 10.04 23.24 6.07
C THR A 271 10.49 21.81 6.39
N TRP A 272 9.63 20.96 7.00
CA TRP A 272 9.96 19.58 7.35
C TRP A 272 10.12 18.66 6.13
N CYS A 273 9.62 19.06 4.95
CA CYS A 273 9.77 18.27 3.74
C CYS A 273 11.23 17.97 3.39
N SER A 274 12.14 18.93 3.58
CA SER A 274 13.57 18.71 3.35
C SER A 274 14.19 17.71 4.33
N ASP A 275 13.75 17.76 5.60
CA ASP A 275 14.18 16.79 6.61
C ASP A 275 13.62 15.39 6.30
N ALA A 276 12.37 15.31 5.86
CA ALA A 276 11.73 14.04 5.46
C ALA A 276 12.46 13.39 4.27
N ALA A 277 12.83 14.19 3.25
CA ALA A 277 13.65 13.71 2.14
C ALA A 277 15.02 13.21 2.62
N ALA A 278 15.68 13.97 3.51
CA ALA A 278 17.00 13.62 4.04
C ALA A 278 17.01 12.32 4.86
N VAL A 279 15.88 11.94 5.48
CA VAL A 279 15.76 10.69 6.24
C VAL A 279 15.12 9.54 5.41
N GLY A 280 14.86 9.77 4.12
CA GLY A 280 14.50 8.73 3.17
C GLY A 280 13.02 8.66 2.80
N ALA A 281 12.21 9.69 2.98
CA ALA A 281 10.89 9.74 2.36
C ALA A 281 11.02 9.80 0.82
N ASP A 282 10.11 9.11 0.10
CA ASP A 282 10.03 9.16 -1.37
C ASP A 282 9.02 10.21 -1.83
N SER A 283 7.94 10.37 -1.09
CA SER A 283 6.80 11.22 -1.45
C SER A 283 6.39 12.14 -0.32
N VAL A 284 5.68 13.20 -0.67
CA VAL A 284 4.91 14.07 0.23
C VAL A 284 3.45 14.01 -0.18
N ASP A 285 2.54 13.94 0.80
CA ASP A 285 1.10 13.94 0.59
C ASP A 285 0.40 14.99 1.45
N VAL A 286 -0.79 15.40 1.02
CA VAL A 286 -1.67 16.35 1.73
C VAL A 286 -3.11 15.88 1.67
N TYR A 287 -3.78 15.85 2.81
CA TYR A 287 -5.23 15.59 2.88
C TYR A 287 -6.01 16.86 2.50
N CYS A 288 -6.25 17.05 1.21
CA CYS A 288 -6.87 18.25 0.66
C CYS A 288 -8.40 18.09 0.53
N GLU A 289 -9.12 18.37 1.61
CA GLU A 289 -10.58 18.27 1.71
C GLU A 289 -11.17 19.46 2.47
N GLU A 290 -12.46 19.67 2.34
CA GLU A 290 -13.18 20.67 3.15
C GLU A 290 -13.05 20.35 4.64
N GLY A 291 -12.71 21.35 5.44
CA GLY A 291 -12.42 21.15 6.87
C GLY A 291 -11.05 20.55 7.18
N ARG A 292 -10.27 20.18 6.17
CA ARG A 292 -8.88 19.70 6.27
C ARG A 292 -7.91 20.74 5.74
N PHE A 293 -7.10 20.41 4.74
CA PHE A 293 -6.22 21.38 4.09
C PHE A 293 -6.88 21.93 2.83
N THR A 294 -6.79 23.25 2.65
CA THR A 294 -7.27 23.93 1.46
C THR A 294 -6.34 23.71 0.28
N GLU A 295 -6.83 23.93 -0.95
CA GLU A 295 -6.01 23.86 -2.17
C GLU A 295 -4.76 24.75 -2.09
N ARG A 296 -4.88 25.96 -1.52
CA ARG A 296 -3.77 26.90 -1.35
C ARG A 296 -2.70 26.35 -0.40
N GLU A 297 -3.10 25.75 0.70
CA GLU A 297 -2.21 25.14 1.69
C GLU A 297 -1.55 23.88 1.12
N ALA A 298 -2.32 23.05 0.41
CA ALA A 298 -1.81 21.86 -0.28
C ALA A 298 -0.78 22.26 -1.35
N ARG A 299 -1.05 23.28 -2.15
CA ARG A 299 -0.11 23.83 -3.15
C ARG A 299 1.22 24.21 -2.52
N TRP A 300 1.18 24.90 -1.38
CA TRP A 300 2.39 25.32 -0.68
C TRP A 300 3.21 24.10 -0.22
N ILE A 301 2.59 23.18 0.51
CA ILE A 301 3.28 22.00 1.06
C ILE A 301 3.82 21.09 -0.04
N LEU A 302 3.00 20.78 -1.06
CA LEU A 302 3.41 19.91 -2.18
C LEU A 302 4.53 20.55 -3.01
N SER A 303 4.52 21.89 -3.18
CA SER A 303 5.60 22.61 -3.85
C SER A 303 6.89 22.58 -3.06
N ALA A 304 6.82 22.73 -1.71
CA ALA A 304 7.97 22.61 -0.82
C ALA A 304 8.56 21.18 -0.85
N GLY A 305 7.69 20.16 -0.81
CA GLY A 305 8.11 18.76 -0.93
C GLY A 305 8.79 18.48 -2.27
N ARG A 306 8.23 18.95 -3.37
CA ARG A 306 8.86 18.81 -4.70
C ARG A 306 10.23 19.51 -4.78
N ALA A 307 10.34 20.69 -4.18
CA ALA A 307 11.62 21.41 -4.11
C ALA A 307 12.68 20.65 -3.27
N ALA A 308 12.23 19.86 -2.31
CA ALA A 308 13.07 18.96 -1.51
C ALA A 308 13.38 17.61 -2.20
N GLY A 309 12.86 17.37 -3.40
CA GLY A 309 13.07 16.13 -4.17
C GLY A 309 12.03 15.04 -3.91
N LEU A 310 11.00 15.29 -3.09
CA LEU A 310 9.91 14.36 -2.86
C LEU A 310 8.92 14.35 -4.05
N LEU A 311 8.32 13.19 -4.33
CA LEU A 311 7.24 13.06 -5.30
C LEU A 311 5.94 13.57 -4.66
N PRO A 312 5.30 14.64 -5.19
CA PRO A 312 4.03 15.11 -4.64
C PRO A 312 2.90 14.12 -4.98
N ARG A 313 2.04 13.89 -4.00
CA ARG A 313 0.79 13.14 -4.09
C ARG A 313 -0.30 13.97 -3.42
N VAL A 314 -1.57 13.68 -3.67
CA VAL A 314 -2.65 14.39 -2.97
C VAL A 314 -3.87 13.50 -2.79
N HIS A 315 -4.37 13.40 -1.55
CA HIS A 315 -5.71 12.91 -1.27
C HIS A 315 -6.70 13.99 -1.74
N ALA A 316 -7.51 13.65 -2.74
CA ALA A 316 -8.27 14.60 -3.52
C ALA A 316 -9.72 14.15 -3.70
N CYS A 317 -10.66 15.07 -3.48
CA CYS A 317 -12.08 14.87 -3.82
C CYS A 317 -12.67 13.57 -3.22
N GLY A 318 -12.29 13.22 -1.99
CA GLY A 318 -12.81 12.02 -1.30
C GLY A 318 -14.18 12.25 -0.68
N GLU A 319 -14.37 13.36 0.01
CA GLU A 319 -15.62 13.74 0.68
C GLU A 319 -16.35 14.85 -0.07
N THR A 320 -15.59 15.81 -0.62
CA THR A 320 -16.10 17.01 -1.27
C THR A 320 -15.37 17.31 -2.58
N ARG A 321 -16.03 17.97 -3.50
CA ARG A 321 -15.40 18.38 -4.76
C ARG A 321 -14.52 19.60 -4.53
N THR A 322 -13.28 19.38 -4.13
CA THR A 322 -12.25 20.41 -4.04
C THR A 322 -11.54 20.61 -5.39
N GLY A 323 -10.65 21.62 -5.49
CA GLY A 323 -9.75 21.79 -6.65
C GLY A 323 -8.54 20.83 -6.65
N ALA A 324 -8.45 19.91 -5.68
CA ALA A 324 -7.25 19.11 -5.43
C ALA A 324 -6.80 18.23 -6.60
N ALA A 325 -7.74 17.63 -7.35
CA ALA A 325 -7.39 16.83 -8.52
C ALA A 325 -6.79 17.68 -9.66
N ARG A 326 -7.29 18.90 -9.86
CA ARG A 326 -6.70 19.84 -10.82
C ARG A 326 -5.36 20.37 -10.33
N LEU A 327 -5.24 20.64 -9.02
CA LEU A 327 -3.96 20.99 -8.40
C LEU A 327 -2.91 19.86 -8.63
N ALA A 328 -3.31 18.58 -8.49
CA ALA A 328 -2.44 17.45 -8.80
C ALA A 328 -1.93 17.51 -10.25
N ALA A 329 -2.81 17.82 -11.19
CA ALA A 329 -2.44 17.96 -12.61
C ALA A 329 -1.49 19.15 -12.84
N GLU A 330 -1.75 20.30 -12.24
CA GLU A 330 -0.92 21.50 -12.35
C GLU A 330 0.48 21.30 -11.78
N LEU A 331 0.60 20.63 -10.65
CA LEU A 331 1.87 20.35 -10.00
C LEU A 331 2.59 19.13 -10.59
N GLY A 332 1.99 18.37 -11.50
CA GLY A 332 2.55 17.13 -12.03
C GLY A 332 2.77 16.08 -10.94
N CYS A 333 1.82 15.95 -10.02
CA CYS A 333 1.88 14.96 -8.95
C CYS A 333 2.06 13.53 -9.50
N ALA A 334 2.59 12.65 -8.67
CA ALA A 334 2.68 11.23 -9.02
C ALA A 334 1.27 10.61 -9.08
N SER A 335 0.41 10.98 -8.14
CA SER A 335 -0.98 10.54 -8.11
C SER A 335 -1.93 11.58 -7.48
N ALA A 336 -3.22 11.40 -7.79
CA ALA A 336 -4.36 11.94 -7.06
C ALA A 336 -5.18 10.75 -6.56
N ASP A 337 -5.47 10.73 -5.26
CA ASP A 337 -5.93 9.54 -4.58
C ASP A 337 -7.37 9.70 -4.08
N VAL A 338 -8.15 8.58 -4.02
CA VAL A 338 -9.55 8.45 -3.58
C VAL A 338 -10.57 8.88 -4.63
N LEU A 339 -10.72 10.17 -4.97
CA LEU A 339 -11.42 10.72 -6.13
C LEU A 339 -12.94 10.46 -6.21
N HIS A 340 -13.64 10.17 -5.11
CA HIS A 340 -15.09 9.88 -5.13
C HIS A 340 -15.94 10.99 -5.75
N GLU A 341 -15.57 12.26 -5.53
CA GLU A 341 -16.29 13.44 -6.00
C GLU A 341 -15.62 14.11 -7.22
N ALA A 342 -14.67 13.43 -7.86
CA ALA A 342 -14.00 13.96 -9.05
C ALA A 342 -14.98 14.03 -10.23
N GLY A 343 -15.05 15.18 -10.92
CA GLY A 343 -15.88 15.39 -12.08
C GLY A 343 -15.09 15.33 -13.40
N ASP A 344 -15.80 15.51 -14.53
CA ASP A 344 -15.22 15.39 -15.87
C ASP A 344 -14.01 16.31 -16.11
N GLU A 345 -14.03 17.52 -15.54
CA GLU A 345 -12.92 18.47 -15.65
C GLU A 345 -11.67 17.96 -14.91
N ASP A 346 -11.86 17.32 -13.74
CA ASP A 346 -10.80 16.75 -12.93
C ASP A 346 -10.17 15.55 -13.66
N VAL A 347 -11.00 14.65 -14.20
CA VAL A 347 -10.59 13.52 -15.04
C VAL A 347 -9.80 14.00 -16.26
N ALA A 348 -10.32 15.02 -16.97
CA ALA A 348 -9.62 15.59 -18.13
C ALA A 348 -8.29 16.25 -17.77
N ALA A 349 -8.17 16.88 -16.60
CA ALA A 349 -6.93 17.47 -16.13
C ALA A 349 -5.88 16.41 -15.80
N LEU A 350 -6.27 15.35 -15.05
CA LEU A 350 -5.39 14.21 -14.73
C LEU A 350 -4.89 13.51 -15.99
N ALA A 351 -5.78 13.29 -16.98
CA ALA A 351 -5.43 12.66 -18.25
C ALA A 351 -4.36 13.47 -19.02
N ARG A 352 -4.57 14.79 -19.16
CA ARG A 352 -3.61 15.67 -19.86
C ARG A 352 -2.25 15.72 -19.17
N ALA A 353 -2.22 15.66 -17.86
CA ALA A 353 -0.98 15.75 -17.09
C ALA A 353 -0.29 14.38 -16.88
N GLY A 354 -0.93 13.26 -17.23
CA GLY A 354 -0.41 11.92 -16.99
C GLY A 354 -0.27 11.58 -15.50
N VAL A 355 -1.11 12.19 -14.65
CA VAL A 355 -1.17 11.93 -13.21
C VAL A 355 -1.99 10.65 -12.99
N ALA A 356 -1.47 9.74 -12.18
CA ALA A 356 -2.18 8.51 -11.86
C ALA A 356 -3.37 8.78 -10.91
N ALA A 357 -4.46 8.02 -11.08
CA ALA A 357 -5.59 7.98 -10.18
C ALA A 357 -5.49 6.75 -9.29
N VAL A 358 -5.34 6.92 -7.98
CA VAL A 358 -5.40 5.80 -7.03
C VAL A 358 -6.82 5.72 -6.49
N VAL A 359 -7.49 4.60 -6.73
CA VAL A 359 -8.86 4.36 -6.28
C VAL A 359 -8.89 3.28 -5.20
N CYS A 360 -9.75 3.48 -4.19
CA CYS A 360 -9.76 2.69 -2.96
C CYS A 360 -11.11 1.98 -2.77
N PRO A 361 -11.29 0.75 -3.33
CA PRO A 361 -12.58 0.05 -3.30
C PRO A 361 -13.11 -0.23 -1.89
N GLY A 362 -12.21 -0.49 -0.92
CA GLY A 362 -12.60 -0.71 0.47
C GLY A 362 -13.25 0.52 1.10
N THR A 363 -12.67 1.69 0.89
CA THR A 363 -13.20 2.97 1.35
C THR A 363 -14.48 3.33 0.61
N SER A 364 -14.53 3.10 -0.71
CA SER A 364 -15.75 3.29 -1.52
C SER A 364 -16.93 2.48 -0.98
N LEU A 365 -16.69 1.22 -0.60
CA LEU A 365 -17.72 0.36 0.03
C LEU A 365 -18.19 0.95 1.35
N GLN A 366 -17.28 1.44 2.17
CA GLN A 366 -17.58 1.97 3.50
C GLN A 366 -18.39 3.28 3.44
N VAL A 367 -18.04 4.19 2.53
CA VAL A 367 -18.70 5.48 2.41
C VAL A 367 -19.90 5.47 1.46
N GLY A 368 -20.11 4.38 0.70
CA GLY A 368 -21.20 4.25 -0.27
C GLY A 368 -21.04 5.15 -1.51
N LYS A 369 -19.81 5.56 -1.84
CA LYS A 369 -19.48 6.42 -2.99
C LYS A 369 -18.48 5.72 -3.91
N GLN A 370 -18.51 6.04 -5.20
CA GLN A 370 -17.58 5.46 -6.17
C GLN A 370 -16.89 6.56 -6.98
N PRO A 371 -15.55 6.46 -7.17
CA PRO A 371 -14.84 7.35 -8.08
C PRO A 371 -15.26 7.06 -9.55
N PRO A 372 -15.08 8.00 -10.47
CA PRO A 372 -15.46 7.86 -11.88
C PRO A 372 -14.47 6.97 -12.65
N VAL A 373 -14.28 5.71 -12.20
CA VAL A 373 -13.20 4.82 -12.67
C VAL A 373 -13.30 4.57 -14.17
N ARG A 374 -14.50 4.36 -14.71
CA ARG A 374 -14.67 4.15 -16.14
C ARG A 374 -14.25 5.38 -16.95
N ALA A 375 -14.65 6.58 -16.53
CA ALA A 375 -14.25 7.80 -17.20
C ALA A 375 -12.72 8.04 -17.12
N LEU A 376 -12.09 7.69 -16.01
CA LEU A 376 -10.63 7.73 -15.87
C LEU A 376 -9.95 6.81 -16.90
N LEU A 377 -10.38 5.55 -17.00
CA LEU A 377 -9.82 4.58 -17.96
C LEU A 377 -10.07 5.01 -19.40
N ASP A 378 -11.29 5.44 -19.75
CA ASP A 378 -11.67 5.86 -21.11
C ASP A 378 -10.88 7.10 -21.58
N LYS A 379 -10.43 7.94 -20.64
CA LYS A 379 -9.55 9.09 -20.91
C LYS A 379 -8.05 8.75 -20.87
N GLY A 380 -7.70 7.49 -20.62
CA GLY A 380 -6.32 7.02 -20.58
C GLY A 380 -5.56 7.46 -19.33
N VAL A 381 -6.25 7.83 -18.24
CA VAL A 381 -5.62 8.07 -16.94
C VAL A 381 -5.07 6.76 -16.42
N PRO A 382 -3.79 6.68 -15.99
CA PRO A 382 -3.28 5.51 -15.31
C PRO A 382 -4.05 5.29 -14.00
N VAL A 383 -4.75 4.14 -13.88
CA VAL A 383 -5.50 3.79 -12.68
C VAL A 383 -4.69 2.81 -11.84
N ALA A 384 -4.58 3.08 -10.54
CA ALA A 384 -4.00 2.20 -9.54
C ALA A 384 -5.02 1.85 -8.46
N LEU A 385 -4.82 0.72 -7.77
CA LEU A 385 -5.60 0.32 -6.61
C LEU A 385 -4.83 0.60 -5.32
N GLY A 386 -5.54 1.08 -4.30
CA GLY A 386 -5.09 1.20 -2.92
C GLY A 386 -6.08 0.55 -1.96
N SER A 387 -5.60 -0.02 -0.87
CA SER A 387 -6.47 -0.54 0.18
C SER A 387 -7.09 0.58 1.01
N ASP A 388 -6.39 1.69 1.15
CA ASP A 388 -6.67 2.75 2.12
C ASP A 388 -6.85 2.18 3.53
N HIS A 389 -5.96 1.22 3.88
CA HIS A 389 -5.91 0.67 5.22
C HIS A 389 -5.65 1.77 6.24
N THR A 390 -6.59 2.02 7.13
CA THR A 390 -6.48 3.05 8.17
C THR A 390 -7.11 2.58 9.48
N PRO A 391 -6.69 3.11 10.64
CA PRO A 391 -7.24 2.71 11.93
C PRO A 391 -8.72 3.07 12.12
N GLY A 392 -9.24 4.03 11.37
CA GLY A 392 -10.63 4.52 11.49
C GLY A 392 -11.51 4.25 10.28
N GLY A 393 -10.92 3.75 9.22
CA GLY A 393 -11.59 3.31 8.02
C GLY A 393 -11.66 1.78 7.96
N ASN A 394 -11.17 1.23 6.86
CA ASN A 394 -11.10 -0.22 6.69
C ASN A 394 -9.73 -0.78 7.10
N GLY A 395 -9.70 -2.04 7.55
CA GLY A 395 -8.49 -2.76 7.93
C GLY A 395 -7.96 -3.71 6.86
N ILE A 396 -8.25 -3.46 5.58
CA ILE A 396 -7.88 -4.36 4.47
C ILE A 396 -6.37 -4.31 4.24
N THR A 397 -5.70 -5.47 4.31
CA THR A 397 -4.31 -5.69 3.93
C THR A 397 -4.18 -6.66 2.76
N SER A 398 -5.32 -7.17 2.26
CA SER A 398 -5.39 -8.15 1.18
C SER A 398 -5.64 -7.47 -0.17
N MET A 399 -4.61 -7.36 -1.00
CA MET A 399 -4.78 -6.85 -2.35
C MET A 399 -5.66 -7.73 -3.26
N PRO A 400 -5.70 -9.07 -3.14
CA PRO A 400 -6.72 -9.88 -3.82
C PRO A 400 -8.15 -9.46 -3.48
N LEU A 401 -8.44 -9.14 -2.22
CA LEU A 401 -9.76 -8.60 -1.83
C LEU A 401 -10.02 -7.23 -2.46
N VAL A 402 -9.02 -6.33 -2.49
CA VAL A 402 -9.13 -5.02 -3.15
C VAL A 402 -9.45 -5.18 -4.64
N ILE A 403 -8.79 -6.14 -5.33
CA ILE A 403 -9.06 -6.48 -6.73
C ILE A 403 -10.50 -6.99 -6.90
N ALA A 404 -10.95 -7.92 -6.05
CA ALA A 404 -12.31 -8.44 -6.09
C ALA A 404 -13.37 -7.35 -5.91
N LEU A 405 -13.13 -6.43 -4.97
CA LEU A 405 -14.00 -5.27 -4.75
C LEU A 405 -13.99 -4.32 -5.96
N ALA A 406 -12.83 -4.07 -6.58
CA ALA A 406 -12.75 -3.24 -7.79
C ALA A 406 -13.55 -3.84 -8.96
N VAL A 407 -13.46 -5.15 -9.15
CA VAL A 407 -14.28 -5.84 -10.16
C VAL A 407 -15.77 -5.73 -9.84
N SER A 408 -16.18 -6.01 -8.60
CA SER A 408 -17.60 -6.09 -8.23
C SER A 408 -18.27 -4.71 -8.11
N GLN A 409 -17.56 -3.68 -7.64
CA GLN A 409 -18.14 -2.35 -7.39
C GLN A 409 -17.91 -1.38 -8.54
N PHE A 410 -16.71 -1.39 -9.14
CA PHE A 410 -16.34 -0.42 -10.18
C PHE A 410 -16.60 -0.96 -11.59
N GLY A 411 -17.05 -2.22 -11.72
CA GLY A 411 -17.29 -2.87 -13.02
C GLY A 411 -16.02 -3.04 -13.86
N LEU A 412 -14.86 -3.16 -13.20
CA LEU A 412 -13.61 -3.46 -13.89
C LEU A 412 -13.62 -4.92 -14.35
N SER A 413 -13.07 -5.19 -15.53
CA SER A 413 -12.66 -6.56 -15.86
C SER A 413 -11.52 -7.00 -14.94
N VAL A 414 -11.33 -8.31 -14.77
CA VAL A 414 -10.22 -8.86 -13.98
C VAL A 414 -8.88 -8.36 -14.50
N ALA A 415 -8.71 -8.24 -15.80
CA ALA A 415 -7.49 -7.73 -16.42
C ALA A 415 -7.22 -6.25 -16.08
N GLU A 416 -8.26 -5.39 -16.11
CA GLU A 416 -8.13 -3.99 -15.69
C GLU A 416 -7.76 -3.87 -14.21
N ALA A 417 -8.40 -4.66 -13.33
CA ALA A 417 -8.13 -4.65 -11.90
C ALA A 417 -6.73 -5.19 -11.58
N LEU A 418 -6.29 -6.28 -12.23
CA LEU A 418 -4.91 -6.79 -12.10
C LEU A 418 -3.88 -5.78 -12.61
N ARG A 419 -4.16 -5.12 -13.76
CA ARG A 419 -3.30 -4.06 -14.26
C ARG A 419 -3.18 -2.91 -13.26
N ALA A 420 -4.29 -2.49 -12.66
CA ALA A 420 -4.31 -1.43 -11.65
C ALA A 420 -3.55 -1.80 -10.37
N ALA A 421 -3.61 -3.09 -9.95
CA ALA A 421 -2.88 -3.62 -8.79
C ALA A 421 -1.41 -4.00 -9.10
N THR A 422 -0.92 -3.82 -10.32
CA THR A 422 0.45 -4.15 -10.75
C THR A 422 1.09 -2.95 -11.45
N LEU A 423 0.98 -2.85 -12.77
CA LEU A 423 1.55 -1.72 -13.54
C LEU A 423 0.98 -0.36 -13.13
N GLY A 424 -0.32 -0.29 -12.85
CA GLY A 424 -0.96 0.95 -12.38
C GLY A 424 -0.37 1.43 -11.06
N GLY A 425 -0.22 0.51 -10.08
CA GLY A 425 0.47 0.79 -8.83
C GLY A 425 1.89 1.28 -9.04
N ALA A 426 2.66 0.60 -9.90
CA ALA A 426 4.02 1.02 -10.25
C ALA A 426 4.08 2.42 -10.87
N GLN A 427 3.11 2.76 -11.75
CA GLN A 427 2.99 4.10 -12.34
C GLN A 427 2.65 5.16 -11.29
N ALA A 428 1.72 4.88 -10.37
CA ALA A 428 1.34 5.78 -9.28
C ALA A 428 2.50 6.05 -8.31
N LEU A 429 3.41 5.08 -8.14
CA LEU A 429 4.60 5.23 -7.30
C LEU A 429 5.84 5.75 -8.06
N ARG A 430 5.72 5.99 -9.37
CA ARG A 430 6.87 6.32 -10.24
C ARG A 430 8.01 5.29 -10.13
N ALA A 431 7.67 4.01 -9.96
CA ALA A 431 8.58 2.88 -9.77
C ALA A 431 8.56 1.93 -11.00
N PRO A 432 9.27 2.27 -12.10
CA PRO A 432 9.18 1.52 -13.36
C PRO A 432 9.84 0.14 -13.31
N ASP A 433 10.57 -0.15 -12.25
CA ASP A 433 11.34 -1.39 -12.03
C ASP A 433 10.51 -2.55 -11.49
N ARG A 434 9.19 -2.40 -11.34
CA ARG A 434 8.27 -3.41 -10.77
C ARG A 434 6.90 -3.43 -11.46
N GLY A 435 6.01 -4.29 -11.01
CA GLY A 435 4.61 -4.36 -11.48
C GLY A 435 4.43 -5.03 -12.84
N GLY A 436 5.45 -5.65 -13.41
CA GLY A 436 5.33 -6.38 -14.68
C GLY A 436 6.42 -7.41 -14.88
N MET A 437 6.10 -8.50 -15.59
CA MET A 437 7.04 -9.54 -15.96
C MET A 437 7.84 -9.09 -17.20
N VAL A 438 8.91 -8.34 -16.96
CA VAL A 438 9.77 -7.78 -18.02
C VAL A 438 11.23 -7.92 -17.58
N ARG A 439 12.12 -8.29 -18.51
CA ARG A 439 13.56 -8.38 -18.26
C ARG A 439 14.08 -7.08 -17.63
N GLY A 440 14.91 -7.23 -16.61
CA GLY A 440 15.54 -6.15 -15.84
C GLY A 440 14.69 -5.58 -14.71
N ARG A 441 13.39 -5.91 -14.61
CA ARG A 441 12.57 -5.55 -13.45
C ARG A 441 12.85 -6.49 -12.26
N PHE A 442 12.47 -6.07 -11.07
CA PHE A 442 12.55 -6.91 -9.89
C PHE A 442 11.82 -8.24 -10.09
N ALA A 443 12.44 -9.30 -9.63
CA ALA A 443 11.87 -10.65 -9.62
C ALA A 443 10.92 -10.82 -8.41
N ASP A 444 9.96 -9.90 -8.28
CA ASP A 444 8.88 -9.97 -7.32
C ASP A 444 7.72 -10.73 -7.98
N ILE A 445 7.55 -12.00 -7.58
CA ILE A 445 6.72 -12.98 -8.30
C ILE A 445 5.78 -13.65 -7.30
N VAL A 446 4.53 -13.89 -7.71
CA VAL A 446 3.53 -14.58 -6.89
C VAL A 446 2.92 -15.74 -7.65
N LEU A 447 2.98 -16.94 -7.07
CA LEU A 447 2.20 -18.09 -7.47
C LEU A 447 0.93 -18.15 -6.61
N TRP A 448 -0.21 -18.23 -7.26
CA TRP A 448 -1.52 -18.24 -6.59
C TRP A 448 -2.04 -19.66 -6.37
N ASP A 449 -2.85 -19.83 -5.32
CA ASP A 449 -3.67 -21.05 -5.13
C ASP A 449 -4.87 -21.02 -6.10
N ALA A 450 -4.56 -20.96 -7.37
CA ALA A 450 -5.51 -20.92 -8.49
C ALA A 450 -4.79 -21.22 -9.81
N ASP A 451 -5.55 -21.65 -10.80
CA ASP A 451 -5.08 -21.93 -12.16
C ASP A 451 -5.59 -20.92 -13.20
N HIS A 452 -6.44 -19.96 -12.77
CA HIS A 452 -7.07 -18.98 -13.64
C HIS A 452 -7.24 -17.62 -12.95
N GLU A 453 -6.98 -16.51 -13.66
CA GLU A 453 -7.08 -15.14 -13.13
C GLU A 453 -8.51 -14.75 -12.69
N GLY A 454 -9.53 -15.44 -13.18
CA GLY A 454 -10.92 -15.27 -12.72
C GLY A 454 -11.08 -15.48 -11.21
N ALA A 455 -10.17 -16.21 -10.56
CA ALA A 455 -10.15 -16.41 -9.11
C ALA A 455 -10.09 -15.09 -8.34
N PHE A 456 -9.43 -14.06 -8.87
CA PHE A 456 -9.38 -12.72 -8.24
C PHE A 456 -10.77 -12.05 -8.13
N ALA A 457 -11.69 -12.33 -9.02
CA ALA A 457 -13.04 -11.79 -8.93
C ALA A 457 -13.99 -12.69 -8.13
N TRP A 458 -13.73 -14.00 -8.13
CA TRP A 458 -14.62 -14.99 -7.54
C TRP A 458 -14.30 -15.31 -6.09
N SER A 459 -13.01 -15.36 -5.71
CA SER A 459 -12.58 -15.78 -4.39
C SER A 459 -12.10 -14.59 -3.56
N TYR A 460 -12.95 -14.08 -2.67
CA TYR A 460 -12.58 -12.99 -1.74
C TYR A 460 -11.47 -13.38 -0.74
N GLY A 461 -11.20 -14.67 -0.61
CA GLY A 461 -10.15 -15.22 0.24
C GLY A 461 -8.95 -15.78 -0.53
N LEU A 462 -8.75 -15.42 -1.80
CA LEU A 462 -7.63 -15.89 -2.60
C LEU A 462 -6.29 -15.60 -1.90
N LYS A 463 -5.43 -16.61 -1.83
CA LYS A 463 -4.11 -16.53 -1.20
C LYS A 463 -3.01 -16.94 -2.17
N PRO A 464 -1.80 -16.39 -2.00
CA PRO A 464 -0.64 -16.94 -2.68
C PRO A 464 -0.26 -18.31 -2.10
N SER A 465 0.17 -19.23 -2.98
CA SER A 465 0.84 -20.47 -2.60
C SER A 465 2.32 -20.22 -2.32
N ARG A 466 2.95 -19.31 -3.09
CA ARG A 466 4.34 -18.91 -2.94
C ARG A 466 4.52 -17.44 -3.33
N VAL A 467 5.49 -16.79 -2.69
CA VAL A 467 5.94 -15.44 -3.03
C VAL A 467 7.46 -15.45 -3.15
N TRP A 468 7.98 -14.85 -4.19
CA TRP A 468 9.39 -14.50 -4.33
C TRP A 468 9.52 -12.97 -4.29
N LEU A 469 10.41 -12.49 -3.46
CA LEU A 469 10.76 -11.07 -3.35
C LEU A 469 12.23 -10.92 -3.80
N GLY A 470 12.44 -10.20 -4.90
CA GLY A 470 13.77 -10.12 -5.50
C GLY A 470 14.35 -11.50 -5.84
N GLY A 471 13.56 -12.40 -6.41
CA GLY A 471 13.97 -13.75 -6.79
C GLY A 471 14.10 -14.75 -5.64
N GLU A 472 14.06 -14.30 -4.38
CA GLU A 472 14.18 -15.18 -3.22
C GLU A 472 12.82 -15.57 -2.65
N PRO A 473 12.57 -16.85 -2.35
CA PRO A 473 11.31 -17.31 -1.78
C PRO A 473 11.12 -16.75 -0.36
N VAL A 474 9.93 -16.29 -0.08
CA VAL A 474 9.54 -15.75 1.23
C VAL A 474 8.70 -16.75 2.00
N ALA A 475 8.98 -16.94 3.29
CA ALA A 475 8.12 -17.71 4.17
C ALA A 475 6.81 -16.94 4.45
N LEU A 476 5.67 -17.58 4.19
CA LEU A 476 4.32 -17.01 4.40
C LEU A 476 3.73 -17.40 5.77
N THR A 477 4.53 -17.97 6.66
CA THR A 477 4.11 -18.43 8.00
C THR A 477 4.17 -17.30 9.03
#